data_11278e8ed2ea29b323831f40cc4e874a
#
_entry.id   11278e8ed2ea29b323831f40cc4e874a
#
_cell.length_a   1.000
_cell.length_b   1.000
_cell.length_c   1.000
_cell.angle_alpha   90.00
_cell.angle_beta   90.00
_cell.angle_gamma   90.00
#
_symmetry.space_group_name_H-M   'P 1'
#
loop_
_entity.id
_entity.type
_entity.pdbx_description
1 polymer ?
#
loop_
_entity_poly.entity_id
_entity_poly.type
_entity_poly.pdbx_seq_one_letter_code
_entity_poly.pdbx_strand_id
1 'polypeptide(L)'
;MMLELNNYYIQELENLTDLFTNIFVIIDDIYNEIIPIGIRNRRNIKDSKLSDSEIITISIVGELLTIDSEKSFFSLLKREYKELFPRLGDRTRFNRTKRNLHLVISKIRGYISEFMQLYSNNIRVIDSMPIPVCEFGRARFSKCFKGEASYWICASKKETYFGFKFHALTTVDGFLTDYVITPANIDDRNAVWDLCDKYRSISIIGDKGYINKRLTPELKSERDIDLLFLKRANSRDNYPKEVRQLLFKVRRRIETSFSQLTEQLNLNKVKSKSMLGFITRTSIKVLAHNISFLINKLMKNDDSMAKIKRLVFG
;
A
#
# COMPACT_ATOMS: atom_id res chain seq x y z
N MET A 1 -20.17 12.30 4.43
CA MET A 1 -20.94 11.33 3.62
C MET A 1 -19.95 10.30 3.12
N MET A 2 -20.17 9.01 3.34
CA MET A 2 -19.23 7.99 2.88
C MET A 2 -19.36 7.81 1.37
N LEU A 3 -18.28 7.48 0.66
CA LEU A 3 -18.35 7.11 -0.75
C LEU A 3 -19.53 6.15 -0.98
N GLU A 4 -20.38 6.45 -1.93
CA GLU A 4 -21.43 5.54 -2.37
C GLU A 4 -21.02 4.93 -3.71
N LEU A 5 -20.92 3.60 -3.79
CA LEU A 5 -20.56 2.90 -5.04
C LEU A 5 -21.43 3.31 -6.22
N ASN A 6 -22.69 3.64 -5.95
CA ASN A 6 -23.66 4.02 -7.00
C ASN A 6 -23.39 5.39 -7.62
N ASN A 7 -22.56 6.23 -6.98
CA ASN A 7 -22.23 7.57 -7.51
C ASN A 7 -21.11 7.52 -8.56
N TYR A 8 -20.41 6.38 -8.65
CA TYR A 8 -19.31 6.20 -9.60
C TYR A 8 -19.71 5.13 -10.63
N TYR A 9 -20.05 5.58 -11.82
CA TYR A 9 -20.27 4.69 -12.96
C TYR A 9 -19.01 4.68 -13.82
N ILE A 10 -18.12 3.74 -13.56
CA ILE A 10 -16.90 3.56 -14.34
C ILE A 10 -17.19 2.50 -15.40
N GLN A 11 -17.22 2.93 -16.67
CA GLN A 11 -17.19 2.05 -17.83
C GLN A 11 -15.78 1.42 -18.01
N GLU A 12 -15.60 0.62 -19.04
CA GLU A 12 -14.26 0.15 -19.40
C GLU A 12 -13.31 1.33 -19.61
N LEU A 13 -12.09 1.19 -19.08
CA LEU A 13 -11.04 2.18 -19.26
C LEU A 13 -10.39 1.92 -20.61
N GLU A 14 -10.67 2.79 -21.59
CA GLU A 14 -10.18 2.61 -22.96
C GLU A 14 -8.75 3.11 -23.13
N ASN A 15 -8.36 4.09 -22.30
CA ASN A 15 -7.05 4.74 -22.41
C ASN A 15 -6.57 5.33 -21.08
N LEU A 16 -5.34 5.82 -21.07
CA LEU A 16 -4.74 6.42 -19.87
C LEU A 16 -5.40 7.75 -19.45
N THR A 17 -6.02 8.48 -20.37
CA THR A 17 -6.76 9.72 -20.02
C THR A 17 -7.97 9.38 -19.16
N ASP A 18 -8.68 8.29 -19.47
CA ASP A 18 -9.79 7.79 -18.67
C ASP A 18 -9.32 7.37 -17.28
N LEU A 19 -8.17 6.68 -17.21
CA LEU A 19 -7.58 6.29 -15.94
C LEU A 19 -7.21 7.51 -15.09
N PHE A 20 -6.57 8.55 -15.67
CA PHE A 20 -6.28 9.80 -14.97
C PHE A 20 -7.56 10.47 -14.46
N THR A 21 -8.57 10.57 -15.31
CA THR A 21 -9.84 11.23 -14.98
C THR A 21 -10.57 10.51 -13.87
N ASN A 22 -10.72 9.19 -13.97
CA ASN A 22 -11.42 8.40 -12.94
C ASN A 22 -10.69 8.44 -11.60
N ILE A 23 -9.36 8.30 -11.58
CA ILE A 23 -8.59 8.42 -10.35
C ILE A 23 -8.71 9.83 -9.77
N PHE A 24 -8.66 10.87 -10.63
CA PHE A 24 -8.78 12.25 -10.17
C PHE A 24 -10.13 12.51 -9.52
N VAL A 25 -11.24 12.11 -10.13
CA VAL A 25 -12.58 12.28 -9.56
C VAL A 25 -12.68 11.60 -8.18
N ILE A 26 -12.28 10.36 -8.09
CA ILE A 26 -12.32 9.61 -6.80
C ILE A 26 -11.45 10.31 -5.74
N ILE A 27 -10.24 10.70 -6.09
CA ILE A 27 -9.31 11.33 -5.14
C ILE A 27 -9.80 12.73 -4.74
N ASP A 28 -10.35 13.51 -5.68
CA ASP A 28 -10.84 14.86 -5.40
C ASP A 28 -12.08 14.85 -4.51
N ASP A 29 -13.01 13.95 -4.75
CA ASP A 29 -14.19 13.76 -3.90
C ASP A 29 -13.78 13.39 -2.47
N ILE A 30 -12.91 12.38 -2.31
CA ILE A 30 -12.40 11.99 -1.00
C ILE A 30 -11.64 13.16 -0.35
N TYR A 31 -10.77 13.85 -1.09
CA TYR A 31 -10.00 14.97 -0.58
C TYR A 31 -10.92 16.07 -0.04
N ASN A 32 -11.96 16.44 -0.81
CA ASN A 32 -12.92 17.47 -0.42
C ASN A 32 -13.77 17.07 0.79
N GLU A 33 -14.05 15.79 0.95
CA GLU A 33 -14.83 15.28 2.06
C GLU A 33 -14.03 15.22 3.37
N ILE A 34 -12.84 14.61 3.34
CA ILE A 34 -12.12 14.27 4.60
C ILE A 34 -11.00 15.23 4.99
N ILE A 35 -10.51 16.07 4.06
CA ILE A 35 -9.39 16.96 4.38
C ILE A 35 -9.92 18.29 4.92
N PRO A 36 -9.49 18.67 6.15
CA PRO A 36 -9.94 19.89 6.79
C PRO A 36 -9.70 21.15 5.95
N ILE A 37 -10.63 22.10 6.00
CA ILE A 37 -10.58 23.38 5.27
C ILE A 37 -9.25 24.14 5.51
N GLY A 38 -8.70 24.09 6.73
CA GLY A 38 -7.42 24.74 7.06
C GLY A 38 -6.23 24.15 6.30
N ILE A 39 -6.26 22.85 5.96
CA ILE A 39 -5.24 22.19 5.13
C ILE A 39 -5.49 22.52 3.66
N ARG A 40 -6.75 22.48 3.22
CA ARG A 40 -7.14 22.82 1.83
C ARG A 40 -6.82 24.26 1.48
N ASN A 41 -7.00 25.20 2.40
CA ASN A 41 -6.77 26.63 2.23
C ASN A 41 -5.44 27.11 2.88
N ARG A 42 -4.45 26.21 3.01
CA ARG A 42 -3.14 26.57 3.57
C ARG A 42 -2.46 27.69 2.77
N ARG A 43 -1.53 28.39 3.43
CA ARG A 43 -0.77 29.49 2.81
C ARG A 43 -0.17 29.07 1.47
N ASN A 44 -0.28 29.95 0.47
CA ASN A 44 0.23 29.81 -0.90
C ASN A 44 -0.41 28.68 -1.73
N ILE A 45 -1.55 28.11 -1.29
CA ILE A 45 -2.23 27.09 -2.11
C ILE A 45 -2.80 27.68 -3.40
N LYS A 46 -3.25 28.95 -3.36
CA LYS A 46 -3.79 29.66 -4.53
C LYS A 46 -2.74 29.88 -5.63
N ASP A 47 -1.46 29.93 -5.26
CA ASP A 47 -0.32 30.05 -6.18
C ASP A 47 0.16 28.70 -6.72
N SER A 48 -0.48 27.60 -6.32
CA SER A 48 -0.14 26.27 -6.80
C SER A 48 -0.62 26.11 -8.24
N LYS A 49 0.28 25.62 -9.11
CA LYS A 49 -0.06 25.32 -10.50
C LYS A 49 -0.93 24.07 -10.63
N LEU A 50 -0.76 23.12 -9.73
CA LEU A 50 -1.55 21.90 -9.64
C LEU A 50 -2.26 21.87 -8.29
N SER A 51 -3.48 21.35 -8.27
CA SER A 51 -4.20 21.03 -7.04
C SER A 51 -3.52 19.86 -6.31
N ASP A 52 -3.85 19.66 -5.03
CA ASP A 52 -3.36 18.50 -4.28
C ASP A 52 -3.86 17.19 -4.87
N SER A 53 -5.13 17.16 -5.31
CA SER A 53 -5.76 16.01 -5.96
C SER A 53 -5.06 15.67 -7.27
N GLU A 54 -4.71 16.66 -8.11
CA GLU A 54 -3.91 16.44 -9.32
C GLU A 54 -2.53 15.85 -9.00
N ILE A 55 -1.84 16.37 -7.97
CA ILE A 55 -0.51 15.86 -7.57
C ILE A 55 -0.59 14.40 -7.10
N ILE A 56 -1.63 14.06 -6.33
CA ILE A 56 -1.84 12.70 -5.83
C ILE A 56 -2.19 11.77 -7.00
N THR A 57 -3.09 12.18 -7.89
CA THR A 57 -3.50 11.43 -9.09
C THR A 57 -2.31 11.14 -10.01
N ILE A 58 -1.54 12.17 -10.36
CA ILE A 58 -0.32 12.00 -11.16
C ILE A 58 0.65 11.02 -10.49
N SER A 59 0.77 11.10 -9.16
CA SER A 59 1.67 10.20 -8.43
C SER A 59 1.20 8.75 -8.48
N ILE A 60 -0.10 8.51 -8.32
CA ILE A 60 -0.71 7.17 -8.39
C ILE A 60 -0.52 6.57 -9.79
N VAL A 61 -0.87 7.31 -10.84
CA VAL A 61 -0.75 6.81 -12.22
C VAL A 61 0.71 6.54 -12.58
N GLY A 62 1.65 7.38 -12.13
CA GLY A 62 3.07 7.12 -12.32
C GLY A 62 3.57 5.81 -11.70
N GLU A 63 3.05 5.42 -10.55
CA GLU A 63 3.37 4.11 -9.94
C GLU A 63 2.66 2.95 -10.67
N LEU A 64 1.41 3.13 -11.11
CA LEU A 64 0.68 2.11 -11.90
C LEU A 64 1.35 1.81 -13.24
N LEU A 65 1.91 2.83 -13.91
CA LEU A 65 2.70 2.69 -15.13
C LEU A 65 4.07 2.03 -14.92
N THR A 66 4.44 1.77 -13.67
CA THR A 66 5.76 1.19 -13.30
C THR A 66 6.94 2.05 -13.77
N ILE A 67 6.73 3.37 -13.94
CA ILE A 67 7.79 4.30 -14.37
C ILE A 67 8.57 4.79 -13.15
N ASP A 68 9.64 4.12 -12.83
CA ASP A 68 10.50 4.43 -11.67
C ASP A 68 11.14 5.82 -11.69
N SER A 69 11.44 6.31 -12.90
CA SER A 69 12.08 7.60 -13.08
C SER A 69 11.07 8.74 -13.12
N GLU A 70 10.99 9.51 -12.04
CA GLU A 70 10.14 10.70 -12.00
C GLU A 70 10.48 11.69 -13.13
N LYS A 71 11.76 11.79 -13.54
CA LYS A 71 12.18 12.62 -14.69
C LYS A 71 11.55 12.12 -16.00
N SER A 72 11.62 10.82 -16.25
CA SER A 72 11.05 10.20 -17.46
C SER A 72 9.52 10.34 -17.47
N PHE A 73 8.87 10.10 -16.32
CA PHE A 73 7.43 10.27 -16.20
C PHE A 73 6.99 11.73 -16.45
N PHE A 74 7.68 12.72 -15.90
CA PHE A 74 7.41 14.13 -16.17
C PHE A 74 7.61 14.50 -17.64
N SER A 75 8.59 13.90 -18.33
CA SER A 75 8.78 14.11 -19.76
C SER A 75 7.61 13.53 -20.57
N LEU A 76 7.11 12.35 -20.18
CA LEU A 76 5.91 11.75 -20.76
C LEU A 76 4.68 12.67 -20.59
N LEU A 77 4.42 13.13 -19.36
CA LEU A 77 3.28 14.02 -19.07
C LEU A 77 3.33 15.29 -19.92
N LYS A 78 4.49 15.92 -20.06
CA LYS A 78 4.65 17.14 -20.86
C LYS A 78 4.43 16.92 -22.34
N ARG A 79 4.75 15.75 -22.86
CA ARG A 79 4.65 15.43 -24.28
C ARG A 79 3.25 14.93 -24.66
N GLU A 80 2.71 13.98 -23.88
CA GLU A 80 1.48 13.26 -24.29
C GLU A 80 0.22 13.77 -23.56
N TYR A 81 0.38 14.37 -22.36
CA TYR A 81 -0.75 14.74 -21.50
C TYR A 81 -0.77 16.23 -21.13
N LYS A 82 -0.24 17.08 -22.03
CA LYS A 82 -0.20 18.54 -21.84
C LYS A 82 -1.60 19.15 -21.74
N GLU A 83 -2.56 18.62 -22.50
CA GLU A 83 -3.94 19.08 -22.46
C GLU A 83 -4.63 18.76 -21.15
N LEU A 84 -4.35 17.58 -20.59
CA LEU A 84 -4.90 17.15 -19.30
C LEU A 84 -4.27 17.94 -18.12
N PHE A 85 -2.98 18.29 -18.23
CA PHE A 85 -2.25 19.06 -17.22
C PHE A 85 -1.61 20.34 -17.79
N PRO A 86 -2.43 21.33 -18.25
CA PRO A 86 -1.90 22.52 -18.94
C PRO A 86 -1.00 23.38 -18.06
N ARG A 87 -1.17 23.30 -16.74
CA ARG A 87 -0.38 24.03 -15.76
C ARG A 87 0.72 23.19 -15.09
N LEU A 88 1.09 22.03 -15.69
CA LEU A 88 2.17 21.20 -15.18
C LEU A 88 3.47 22.01 -15.06
N GLY A 89 3.94 22.18 -13.83
CA GLY A 89 5.07 23.05 -13.52
C GLY A 89 6.41 22.34 -13.52
N ASP A 90 7.28 22.76 -12.60
CA ASP A 90 8.59 22.16 -12.39
C ASP A 90 8.51 20.87 -11.57
N ARG A 91 9.29 19.86 -11.99
CA ARG A 91 9.37 18.57 -11.31
C ARG A 91 9.84 18.68 -9.85
N THR A 92 10.77 19.60 -9.57
CA THR A 92 11.29 19.78 -8.21
C THR A 92 10.22 20.31 -7.27
N ARG A 93 9.41 21.28 -7.74
CA ARG A 93 8.26 21.78 -6.99
C ARG A 93 7.21 20.67 -6.78
N PHE A 94 6.88 19.92 -7.81
CA PHE A 94 5.99 18.77 -7.72
C PHE A 94 6.46 17.77 -6.64
N ASN A 95 7.72 17.35 -6.69
CA ASN A 95 8.28 16.40 -5.72
C ASN A 95 8.24 16.93 -4.29
N ARG A 96 8.55 18.21 -4.08
CA ARG A 96 8.46 18.84 -2.75
C ARG A 96 7.02 18.87 -2.23
N THR A 97 6.06 19.28 -3.06
CA THR A 97 4.64 19.33 -2.67
C THR A 97 4.11 17.93 -2.40
N LYS A 98 4.41 16.96 -3.26
CA LYS A 98 4.05 15.55 -3.05
C LYS A 98 4.51 15.03 -1.68
N ARG A 99 5.76 15.31 -1.26
CA ARG A 99 6.27 14.93 0.06
C ARG A 99 5.53 15.63 1.21
N ASN A 100 5.18 16.88 1.04
CA ASN A 100 4.40 17.62 2.04
C ASN A 100 2.97 17.08 2.19
N LEU A 101 2.45 16.39 1.18
CA LEU A 101 1.13 15.76 1.20
C LEU A 101 1.12 14.35 1.83
N HIS A 102 2.22 13.87 2.42
CA HIS A 102 2.30 12.50 2.94
C HIS A 102 1.19 12.15 3.95
N LEU A 103 0.80 13.07 4.83
CA LEU A 103 -0.31 12.86 5.78
C LEU A 103 -1.67 12.86 5.07
N VAL A 104 -1.86 13.70 4.06
CA VAL A 104 -3.07 13.72 3.22
C VAL A 104 -3.21 12.39 2.49
N ILE A 105 -2.14 11.91 1.86
CA ILE A 105 -2.09 10.61 1.16
C ILE A 105 -2.44 9.47 2.13
N SER A 106 -1.91 9.52 3.36
CA SER A 106 -2.22 8.53 4.39
C SER A 106 -3.70 8.56 4.80
N LYS A 107 -4.29 9.73 4.96
CA LYS A 107 -5.73 9.89 5.28
C LYS A 107 -6.63 9.35 4.16
N ILE A 108 -6.32 9.70 2.90
CA ILE A 108 -7.07 9.20 1.74
C ILE A 108 -6.99 7.67 1.67
N ARG A 109 -5.79 7.10 1.87
CA ARG A 109 -5.61 5.65 1.94
C ARG A 109 -6.44 5.02 3.06
N GLY A 110 -6.41 5.63 4.25
CA GLY A 110 -7.20 5.18 5.39
C GLY A 110 -8.69 5.13 5.08
N TYR A 111 -9.22 6.19 4.50
CA TYR A 111 -10.62 6.30 4.10
C TYR A 111 -11.02 5.21 3.08
N ILE A 112 -10.20 5.01 2.03
CA ILE A 112 -10.44 3.92 1.06
C ILE A 112 -10.37 2.56 1.76
N SER A 113 -9.46 2.37 2.72
CA SER A 113 -9.35 1.12 3.47
C SER A 113 -10.60 0.87 4.32
N GLU A 114 -11.11 1.86 5.02
CA GLU A 114 -12.34 1.75 5.81
C GLU A 114 -13.54 1.43 4.92
N PHE A 115 -13.68 2.15 3.80
CA PHE A 115 -14.73 1.91 2.82
C PHE A 115 -14.69 0.48 2.27
N MET A 116 -13.55 0.00 1.82
CA MET A 116 -13.41 -1.35 1.27
C MET A 116 -13.63 -2.45 2.31
N GLN A 117 -13.36 -2.18 3.59
CA GLN A 117 -13.60 -3.14 4.67
C GLN A 117 -15.08 -3.40 4.93
N LEU A 118 -15.99 -2.48 4.56
CA LEU A 118 -17.44 -2.71 4.64
C LEU A 118 -17.92 -3.86 3.75
N TYR A 119 -17.13 -4.17 2.70
CA TYR A 119 -17.42 -5.26 1.74
C TYR A 119 -16.57 -6.51 1.99
N SER A 120 -15.86 -6.58 3.12
CA SER A 120 -15.01 -7.70 3.47
C SER A 120 -15.47 -8.38 4.78
N ASN A 121 -15.10 -9.64 4.94
CA ASN A 121 -15.31 -10.35 6.20
C ASN A 121 -14.30 -9.91 7.28
N ASN A 122 -14.47 -10.42 8.51
CA ASN A 122 -13.61 -10.12 9.65
C ASN A 122 -12.29 -10.94 9.66
N ILE A 123 -11.90 -11.55 8.54
CA ILE A 123 -10.67 -12.31 8.42
C ILE A 123 -9.61 -11.43 7.75
N ARG A 124 -8.42 -11.39 8.35
CA ARG A 124 -7.24 -10.71 7.79
C ARG A 124 -6.09 -11.71 7.65
N VAL A 125 -5.18 -11.40 6.75
CA VAL A 125 -3.92 -12.14 6.59
C VAL A 125 -2.78 -11.21 6.91
N ILE A 126 -1.83 -11.67 7.75
CA ILE A 126 -0.63 -10.92 8.11
C ILE A 126 0.60 -11.59 7.51
N ASP A 127 1.49 -10.80 6.94
CA ASP A 127 2.82 -11.24 6.53
C ASP A 127 3.77 -10.04 6.44
N SER A 128 5.07 -10.31 6.24
CA SER A 128 6.09 -9.29 6.05
C SER A 128 6.95 -9.56 4.82
N MET A 129 7.48 -8.49 4.23
CA MET A 129 8.41 -8.57 3.11
C MET A 129 9.57 -7.59 3.28
N PRO A 130 10.77 -7.90 2.74
CA PRO A 130 11.91 -7.00 2.77
C PRO A 130 11.74 -5.83 1.79
N ILE A 131 12.17 -4.63 2.22
CA ILE A 131 12.40 -3.48 1.35
C ILE A 131 13.88 -3.09 1.43
N PRO A 132 14.74 -3.61 0.56
CA PRO A 132 16.13 -3.19 0.48
C PRO A 132 16.22 -1.71 0.05
N VAL A 133 17.12 -0.94 0.67
CA VAL A 133 17.33 0.47 0.31
C VAL A 133 18.46 0.67 -0.67
N CYS A 134 19.33 -0.31 -0.81
CA CYS A 134 20.41 -0.35 -1.80
C CYS A 134 20.89 -1.79 -2.02
N GLU A 135 21.70 -2.00 -3.05
CA GLU A 135 22.40 -3.28 -3.25
C GLU A 135 23.30 -3.59 -2.05
N PHE A 136 23.30 -4.85 -1.60
CA PHE A 136 24.00 -5.27 -0.38
C PHE A 136 25.49 -4.87 -0.38
N GLY A 137 26.20 -5.05 -1.49
CA GLY A 137 27.60 -4.68 -1.62
C GLY A 137 27.89 -3.18 -1.42
N ARG A 138 26.88 -2.32 -1.59
CA ARG A 138 26.99 -0.88 -1.37
C ARG A 138 26.55 -0.43 0.01
N ALA A 139 25.90 -1.30 0.77
CA ALA A 139 25.22 -0.94 2.03
C ALA A 139 26.17 -0.29 3.04
N ARG A 140 27.40 -0.83 3.21
CA ARG A 140 28.39 -0.30 4.17
C ARG A 140 28.89 1.11 3.84
N PHE A 141 28.81 1.52 2.59
CA PHE A 141 29.24 2.85 2.10
C PHE A 141 28.05 3.83 1.97
N SER A 142 26.83 3.32 2.03
CA SER A 142 25.62 4.15 1.88
C SER A 142 25.46 5.07 3.08
N LYS A 143 25.33 6.37 2.81
CA LYS A 143 24.95 7.36 3.82
C LYS A 143 23.43 7.48 3.98
N CYS A 144 22.67 6.92 3.01
CA CYS A 144 21.19 6.96 3.05
C CYS A 144 20.67 6.01 4.12
N PHE A 145 19.75 6.49 4.94
CA PHE A 145 19.08 5.74 6.02
C PHE A 145 20.05 5.17 7.08
N LYS A 146 21.23 5.78 7.23
CA LYS A 146 22.18 5.40 8.28
C LYS A 146 21.57 5.69 9.65
N GLY A 147 21.46 4.65 10.50
CA GLY A 147 20.81 4.74 11.82
C GLY A 147 19.31 4.49 11.79
N GLU A 148 18.67 4.44 10.60
CA GLU A 148 17.24 4.16 10.44
C GLU A 148 16.99 2.76 9.87
N ALA A 149 17.78 2.35 8.87
CA ALA A 149 17.74 1.02 8.27
C ALA A 149 18.71 0.06 8.97
N SER A 150 18.44 -1.23 8.86
CA SER A 150 19.26 -2.30 9.48
C SER A 150 19.56 -3.44 8.51
N TYR A 151 20.56 -4.25 8.87
CA TYR A 151 20.85 -5.50 8.16
C TYR A 151 19.96 -6.63 8.67
N TRP A 152 19.48 -7.46 7.76
CA TRP A 152 18.75 -8.67 8.11
C TRP A 152 18.85 -9.73 7.02
N ILE A 153 18.45 -10.97 7.34
CA ILE A 153 18.43 -12.09 6.40
C ILE A 153 17.00 -12.33 5.93
N CYS A 154 16.79 -12.31 4.62
CA CYS A 154 15.56 -12.78 4.01
C CYS A 154 15.62 -14.31 3.92
N ALA A 155 14.92 -15.01 4.81
CA ALA A 155 14.98 -16.47 4.91
C ALA A 155 14.52 -17.17 3.62
N SER A 156 13.50 -16.66 2.93
CA SER A 156 12.98 -17.22 1.68
C SER A 156 13.95 -17.13 0.52
N LYS A 157 14.77 -16.08 0.46
CA LYS A 157 15.79 -15.84 -0.58
C LYS A 157 17.19 -16.26 -0.17
N LYS A 158 17.41 -16.59 1.11
CA LYS A 158 18.71 -16.86 1.72
C LYS A 158 19.74 -15.74 1.49
N GLU A 159 19.26 -14.51 1.41
CA GLU A 159 20.07 -13.32 1.11
C GLU A 159 20.05 -12.35 2.29
N THR A 160 21.20 -11.73 2.59
CA THR A 160 21.29 -10.61 3.52
C THR A 160 20.97 -9.33 2.79
N TYR A 161 20.17 -8.46 3.39
CA TYR A 161 19.84 -7.14 2.84
C TYR A 161 20.01 -6.06 3.91
N PHE A 162 20.16 -4.81 3.45
CA PHE A 162 20.14 -3.62 4.28
C PHE A 162 18.92 -2.78 3.92
N GLY A 163 18.03 -2.53 4.90
CA GLY A 163 16.81 -1.80 4.63
C GLY A 163 15.77 -1.90 5.73
N PHE A 164 14.53 -2.03 5.30
CA PHE A 164 13.33 -2.08 6.14
C PHE A 164 12.55 -3.36 5.89
N LYS A 165 11.64 -3.69 6.81
CA LYS A 165 10.55 -4.65 6.61
C LYS A 165 9.24 -3.91 6.43
N PHE A 166 8.43 -4.38 5.51
CA PHE A 166 7.07 -3.99 5.29
C PHE A 166 6.15 -5.07 5.83
N HIS A 167 5.49 -4.78 6.93
CA HIS A 167 4.49 -5.66 7.53
C HIS A 167 3.12 -5.20 7.06
N ALA A 168 2.27 -6.13 6.65
CA ALA A 168 0.96 -5.80 6.10
C ALA A 168 -0.15 -6.69 6.61
N LEU A 169 -1.35 -6.10 6.68
CA LEU A 169 -2.62 -6.79 6.80
C LEU A 169 -3.37 -6.69 5.46
N THR A 170 -3.90 -7.82 4.99
CA THR A 170 -4.77 -7.86 3.83
C THR A 170 -6.09 -8.55 4.16
N THR A 171 -7.15 -8.25 3.37
CA THR A 171 -8.34 -9.09 3.33
C THR A 171 -8.02 -10.44 2.69
N VAL A 172 -8.96 -11.38 2.76
CA VAL A 172 -8.86 -12.68 2.09
C VAL A 172 -8.80 -12.57 0.56
N ASP A 173 -9.22 -11.45 0.00
CA ASP A 173 -9.18 -11.16 -1.44
C ASP A 173 -7.85 -10.49 -1.86
N GLY A 174 -7.02 -10.11 -0.88
CA GLY A 174 -5.72 -9.49 -1.10
C GLY A 174 -5.71 -7.96 -1.07
N PHE A 175 -6.82 -7.30 -0.73
CA PHE A 175 -6.85 -5.86 -0.51
C PHE A 175 -6.02 -5.50 0.72
N LEU A 176 -5.10 -4.54 0.60
CA LEU A 176 -4.20 -4.12 1.67
C LEU A 176 -4.89 -3.14 2.61
N THR A 177 -5.25 -3.61 3.81
CA THR A 177 -5.99 -2.81 4.79
C THR A 177 -5.07 -1.91 5.60
N ASP A 178 -3.95 -2.46 6.07
CA ASP A 178 -2.96 -1.71 6.85
C ASP A 178 -1.54 -2.17 6.62
N TYR A 179 -0.57 -1.31 6.97
CA TYR A 179 0.84 -1.65 6.94
C TYR A 179 1.66 -0.84 7.95
N VAL A 180 2.77 -1.42 8.38
CA VAL A 180 3.79 -0.79 9.20
C VAL A 180 5.16 -1.05 8.57
N ILE A 181 6.05 -0.08 8.65
CA ILE A 181 7.43 -0.19 8.19
C ILE A 181 8.36 -0.14 9.41
N THR A 182 9.20 -1.15 9.55
CA THR A 182 10.18 -1.23 10.63
C THR A 182 11.60 -1.35 10.06
N PRO A 183 12.65 -1.01 10.81
CA PRO A 183 14.01 -1.46 10.49
C PRO A 183 14.04 -2.98 10.28
N ALA A 184 14.89 -3.45 9.36
CA ALA A 184 14.87 -4.85 8.92
C ALA A 184 15.11 -5.89 10.04
N ASN A 185 15.84 -5.52 11.11
CA ASN A 185 16.17 -6.39 12.23
C ASN A 185 15.06 -6.51 13.28
N ILE A 186 13.98 -5.74 13.17
CA ILE A 186 12.86 -5.83 14.12
C ILE A 186 12.12 -7.14 13.90
N ASP A 187 11.76 -7.80 15.00
CA ASP A 187 10.98 -9.03 14.98
C ASP A 187 9.55 -8.76 14.47
N ASP A 188 9.04 -9.64 13.62
CA ASP A 188 7.72 -9.48 13.01
C ASP A 188 6.59 -9.41 14.04
N ARG A 189 6.77 -10.07 15.20
CA ARG A 189 5.82 -10.06 16.31
C ARG A 189 5.63 -8.68 16.94
N ASN A 190 6.66 -7.84 16.92
CA ASN A 190 6.59 -6.50 17.49
C ASN A 190 5.71 -5.57 16.64
N ALA A 191 5.65 -5.79 15.32
CA ALA A 191 4.82 -5.01 14.42
C ALA A 191 3.32 -5.34 14.51
N VAL A 192 2.96 -6.47 15.12
CA VAL A 192 1.55 -6.92 15.19
C VAL A 192 0.69 -5.93 15.97
N TRP A 193 1.19 -5.41 17.10
CA TRP A 193 0.46 -4.46 17.92
C TRP A 193 0.11 -3.18 17.14
N ASP A 194 1.09 -2.61 16.44
CA ASP A 194 0.90 -1.41 15.63
C ASP A 194 -0.09 -1.64 14.48
N LEU A 195 0.02 -2.82 13.82
CA LEU A 195 -0.91 -3.23 12.76
C LEU A 195 -2.34 -3.43 13.27
N CYS A 196 -2.48 -3.95 14.48
CA CYS A 196 -3.77 -4.30 15.08
C CYS A 196 -4.40 -3.15 15.88
N ASP A 197 -3.75 -1.99 15.95
CA ASP A 197 -4.16 -0.91 16.87
C ASP A 197 -5.63 -0.51 16.77
N LYS A 198 -6.15 -0.38 15.56
CA LYS A 198 -7.54 -0.01 15.30
C LYS A 198 -8.53 -1.17 15.18
N TYR A 199 -8.04 -2.41 15.20
CA TYR A 199 -8.89 -3.59 14.99
C TYR A 199 -9.40 -4.18 16.28
N ARG A 200 -10.64 -4.69 16.23
CA ARG A 200 -11.32 -5.44 17.29
C ARG A 200 -12.17 -6.55 16.67
N SER A 201 -12.31 -7.66 17.36
CA SER A 201 -13.21 -8.77 16.98
C SER A 201 -12.96 -9.29 15.56
N ILE A 202 -11.69 -9.54 15.22
CA ILE A 202 -11.26 -10.10 13.94
C ILE A 202 -10.41 -11.36 14.12
N SER A 203 -10.34 -12.17 13.07
CA SER A 203 -9.40 -13.28 12.97
C SER A 203 -8.24 -12.93 12.05
N ILE A 204 -7.01 -13.14 12.50
CA ILE A 204 -5.80 -12.89 11.72
C ILE A 204 -5.09 -14.20 11.43
N ILE A 205 -4.87 -14.50 10.15
CA ILE A 205 -4.12 -15.65 9.68
C ILE A 205 -2.67 -15.22 9.43
N GLY A 206 -1.73 -15.82 10.13
CA GLY A 206 -0.30 -15.52 9.99
C GLY A 206 0.55 -16.74 9.75
N ASP A 207 1.83 -16.52 9.39
CA ASP A 207 2.82 -17.60 9.38
C ASP A 207 3.21 -17.97 10.82
N LYS A 208 3.82 -19.14 10.96
CA LYS A 208 4.39 -19.63 12.23
C LYS A 208 5.44 -18.70 12.85
N GLY A 209 6.02 -17.79 12.08
CA GLY A 209 6.91 -16.75 12.57
C GLY A 209 6.25 -15.78 13.56
N TYR A 210 4.93 -15.66 13.53
CA TYR A 210 4.14 -14.83 14.45
C TYR A 210 3.71 -15.57 15.73
N ILE A 211 4.04 -16.86 15.87
CA ILE A 211 3.70 -17.65 17.07
C ILE A 211 4.45 -17.08 18.28
N ASN A 212 3.70 -16.61 19.28
CA ASN A 212 4.24 -16.14 20.53
C ASN A 212 3.28 -16.51 21.67
N LYS A 213 3.80 -17.12 22.73
CA LYS A 213 3.02 -17.57 23.90
C LYS A 213 2.34 -16.41 24.65
N ARG A 214 2.87 -15.19 24.54
CA ARG A 214 2.31 -13.99 25.19
C ARG A 214 1.38 -13.23 24.24
N LEU A 215 1.81 -12.98 23.01
CA LEU A 215 1.09 -12.16 22.02
C LEU A 215 -0.33 -12.67 21.75
N THR A 216 -0.50 -13.98 21.57
CA THR A 216 -1.80 -14.57 21.22
C THR A 216 -2.86 -14.36 22.30
N PRO A 217 -2.61 -14.70 23.59
CA PRO A 217 -3.60 -14.48 24.64
C PRO A 217 -3.82 -12.97 24.93
N GLU A 218 -2.78 -12.14 24.83
CA GLU A 218 -2.89 -10.68 25.02
C GLU A 218 -3.81 -10.06 23.94
N LEU A 219 -3.61 -10.36 22.66
CA LEU A 219 -4.47 -9.89 21.59
C LEU A 219 -5.92 -10.36 21.75
N LYS A 220 -6.12 -11.60 22.21
CA LYS A 220 -7.46 -12.12 22.46
C LYS A 220 -8.14 -11.39 23.62
N SER A 221 -7.44 -11.19 24.74
CA SER A 221 -8.01 -10.55 25.93
C SER A 221 -8.26 -9.05 25.77
N GLU A 222 -7.34 -8.33 25.10
CA GLU A 222 -7.41 -6.87 25.01
C GLU A 222 -8.23 -6.37 23.83
N ARG A 223 -8.28 -7.15 22.73
CA ARG A 223 -8.84 -6.70 21.46
C ARG A 223 -9.83 -7.66 20.81
N ASP A 224 -10.06 -8.81 21.44
CA ASP A 224 -10.85 -9.92 20.87
C ASP A 224 -10.34 -10.33 19.46
N ILE A 225 -9.03 -10.40 19.31
CA ILE A 225 -8.39 -10.82 18.06
C ILE A 225 -7.93 -12.27 18.18
N ASP A 226 -8.41 -13.12 17.26
CA ASP A 226 -7.99 -14.50 17.12
C ASP A 226 -6.83 -14.61 16.15
N LEU A 227 -5.65 -14.97 16.65
CA LEU A 227 -4.45 -15.15 15.84
C LEU A 227 -4.30 -16.64 15.45
N LEU A 228 -4.54 -16.96 14.19
CA LEU A 228 -4.52 -18.31 13.63
C LEU A 228 -3.20 -18.53 12.87
N PHE A 229 -2.48 -19.58 13.23
CA PHE A 229 -1.19 -19.90 12.60
C PHE A 229 -1.24 -21.17 11.79
N LEU A 230 -0.50 -21.20 10.69
CA LEU A 230 -0.16 -22.44 10.02
C LEU A 230 0.80 -23.25 10.91
N LYS A 231 0.29 -24.28 11.56
CA LYS A 231 1.08 -25.18 12.41
C LYS A 231 2.02 -26.05 11.55
N ARG A 232 3.13 -26.53 12.14
CA ARG A 232 4.02 -27.48 11.46
C ARG A 232 3.27 -28.79 11.20
N ALA A 233 3.63 -29.50 10.12
CA ALA A 233 3.01 -30.78 9.77
C ALA A 233 3.03 -31.80 10.92
N ASN A 234 4.10 -31.78 11.72
CA ASN A 234 4.33 -32.68 12.85
C ASN A 234 3.75 -32.14 14.19
N SER A 235 2.92 -31.12 14.17
CA SER A 235 2.30 -30.60 15.39
C SER A 235 1.26 -31.60 15.93
N ARG A 236 1.29 -31.90 17.22
CA ARG A 236 0.32 -32.81 17.89
C ARG A 236 -1.11 -32.25 17.83
N ASP A 237 -1.25 -30.90 17.86
CA ASP A 237 -2.54 -30.16 17.80
C ASP A 237 -2.78 -29.56 16.43
N ASN A 238 -2.69 -30.35 15.38
CA ASN A 238 -2.87 -29.80 14.04
C ASN A 238 -4.36 -29.61 13.72
N TYR A 239 -4.65 -28.63 12.85
CA TYR A 239 -6.01 -28.43 12.35
C TYR A 239 -6.44 -29.60 11.47
N PRO A 240 -7.76 -29.87 11.33
CA PRO A 240 -8.29 -30.77 10.31
C PRO A 240 -7.75 -30.41 8.91
N LYS A 241 -7.68 -31.41 8.03
CA LYS A 241 -7.08 -31.27 6.69
C LYS A 241 -7.73 -30.13 5.88
N GLU A 242 -9.05 -30.03 5.96
CA GLU A 242 -9.86 -29.03 5.25
C GLU A 242 -9.53 -27.61 5.74
N VAL A 243 -9.43 -27.42 7.04
CA VAL A 243 -9.07 -26.13 7.65
C VAL A 243 -7.66 -25.72 7.25
N ARG A 244 -6.70 -26.64 7.27
CA ARG A 244 -5.34 -26.35 6.80
C ARG A 244 -5.30 -25.93 5.35
N GLN A 245 -6.04 -26.61 4.47
CA GLN A 245 -6.12 -26.26 3.05
C GLN A 245 -6.71 -24.86 2.86
N LEU A 246 -7.74 -24.51 3.62
CA LEU A 246 -8.34 -23.19 3.60
C LEU A 246 -7.34 -22.12 4.05
N LEU A 247 -6.66 -22.32 5.18
CA LEU A 247 -5.64 -21.40 5.69
C LEU A 247 -4.50 -21.20 4.68
N PHE A 248 -4.03 -22.25 4.02
CA PHE A 248 -3.03 -22.17 2.96
C PHE A 248 -3.53 -21.37 1.75
N LYS A 249 -4.76 -21.62 1.31
CA LYS A 249 -5.37 -20.89 0.18
C LYS A 249 -5.49 -19.39 0.48
N VAL A 250 -5.97 -19.06 1.67
CA VAL A 250 -6.15 -17.67 2.11
C VAL A 250 -4.78 -16.97 2.24
N ARG A 251 -3.78 -17.64 2.83
CA ARG A 251 -2.44 -17.05 2.97
C ARG A 251 -1.77 -16.74 1.62
N ARG A 252 -1.98 -17.55 0.59
CA ARG A 252 -1.43 -17.26 -0.74
C ARG A 252 -1.87 -15.90 -1.30
N ARG A 253 -2.97 -15.34 -0.83
CA ARG A 253 -3.46 -14.03 -1.29
C ARG A 253 -2.53 -12.89 -0.88
N ILE A 254 -1.98 -12.91 0.33
CA ILE A 254 -1.02 -11.87 0.72
C ILE A 254 0.30 -12.00 -0.07
N GLU A 255 0.72 -13.22 -0.39
CA GLU A 255 1.89 -13.45 -1.27
C GLU A 255 1.64 -12.86 -2.68
N THR A 256 0.41 -13.00 -3.22
CA THR A 256 0.02 -12.35 -4.48
C THR A 256 0.06 -10.83 -4.36
N SER A 257 -0.46 -10.25 -3.28
CA SER A 257 -0.43 -8.80 -3.05
C SER A 257 1.01 -8.30 -2.92
N PHE A 258 1.89 -9.04 -2.26
CA PHE A 258 3.32 -8.71 -2.18
C PHE A 258 4.03 -8.79 -3.53
N SER A 259 3.70 -9.80 -4.36
CA SER A 259 4.20 -9.88 -5.73
C SER A 259 3.74 -8.67 -6.55
N GLN A 260 2.48 -8.26 -6.43
CA GLN A 260 1.97 -7.05 -7.08
C GLN A 260 2.71 -5.78 -6.63
N LEU A 261 2.91 -5.63 -5.33
CA LEU A 261 3.64 -4.50 -4.76
C LEU A 261 5.11 -4.47 -5.24
N THR A 262 5.76 -5.63 -5.35
CA THR A 262 7.18 -5.72 -5.71
C THR A 262 7.41 -5.70 -7.23
N GLU A 263 6.63 -6.44 -8.01
CA GLU A 263 6.86 -6.62 -9.44
C GLU A 263 6.13 -5.57 -10.29
N GLN A 264 4.94 -5.16 -9.84
CA GLN A 264 4.13 -4.21 -10.60
C GLN A 264 4.31 -2.77 -10.13
N LEU A 265 4.53 -2.56 -8.82
CA LEU A 265 4.68 -1.24 -8.24
C LEU A 265 6.11 -0.96 -7.74
N ASN A 266 7.07 -1.87 -7.94
CA ASN A 266 8.47 -1.70 -7.55
C ASN A 266 8.67 -1.28 -6.07
N LEU A 267 7.88 -1.85 -5.13
CA LEU A 267 8.00 -1.51 -3.71
C LEU A 267 9.36 -1.94 -3.12
N ASN A 268 9.97 -2.99 -3.66
CA ASN A 268 11.31 -3.45 -3.29
C ASN A 268 12.44 -2.56 -3.83
N LYS A 269 12.13 -1.52 -4.61
CA LYS A 269 13.09 -0.58 -5.21
C LYS A 269 12.65 0.87 -5.02
N VAL A 270 12.29 1.24 -3.79
CA VAL A 270 11.90 2.62 -3.45
C VAL A 270 13.12 3.52 -3.58
N LYS A 271 13.25 4.20 -4.72
CA LYS A 271 14.36 5.11 -5.02
C LYS A 271 14.19 6.43 -4.25
N SER A 272 14.49 6.41 -2.96
CA SER A 272 14.47 7.59 -2.08
C SER A 272 15.81 7.78 -1.37
N LYS A 273 16.11 9.01 -0.97
CA LYS A 273 17.33 9.37 -0.22
C LYS A 273 17.02 9.92 1.17
N SER A 274 15.74 10.03 1.55
CA SER A 274 15.32 10.52 2.86
C SER A 274 14.12 9.71 3.36
N MET A 275 13.96 9.61 4.68
CA MET A 275 12.86 8.88 5.31
C MET A 275 11.50 9.45 4.88
N LEU A 276 11.30 10.76 4.88
CA LEU A 276 10.06 11.37 4.40
C LEU A 276 9.75 10.99 2.96
N GLY A 277 10.74 11.02 2.07
CA GLY A 277 10.57 10.60 0.68
C GLY A 277 10.28 9.11 0.55
N PHE A 278 10.90 8.27 1.38
CA PHE A 278 10.68 6.83 1.43
C PHE A 278 9.25 6.51 1.89
N ILE A 279 8.81 7.07 3.01
CA ILE A 279 7.44 6.90 3.54
C ILE A 279 6.41 7.38 2.51
N THR A 280 6.60 8.59 1.95
CA THR A 280 5.66 9.15 0.96
C THR A 280 5.53 8.23 -0.25
N ARG A 281 6.65 7.78 -0.82
CA ARG A 281 6.63 6.94 -2.01
C ARG A 281 6.03 5.56 -1.72
N THR A 282 6.34 4.96 -0.59
CA THR A 282 5.71 3.72 -0.15
C THR A 282 4.20 3.89 0.00
N SER A 283 3.76 4.98 0.66
CA SER A 283 2.33 5.27 0.82
C SER A 283 1.60 5.44 -0.53
N ILE A 284 2.23 6.07 -1.53
CA ILE A 284 1.66 6.21 -2.87
C ILE A 284 1.56 4.85 -3.57
N LYS A 285 2.56 3.99 -3.46
CA LYS A 285 2.51 2.63 -4.04
C LYS A 285 1.39 1.79 -3.41
N VAL A 286 1.23 1.87 -2.10
CA VAL A 286 0.12 1.22 -1.41
C VAL A 286 -1.22 1.83 -1.80
N LEU A 287 -1.31 3.17 -1.92
CA LEU A 287 -2.52 3.84 -2.40
C LEU A 287 -2.85 3.44 -3.84
N ALA A 288 -1.85 3.32 -4.73
CA ALA A 288 -2.03 2.84 -6.10
C ALA A 288 -2.58 1.41 -6.16
N HIS A 289 -2.08 0.52 -5.29
CA HIS A 289 -2.65 -0.81 -5.13
C HIS A 289 -4.11 -0.75 -4.67
N ASN A 290 -4.40 0.02 -3.63
CA ASN A 290 -5.74 0.13 -3.04
C ASN A 290 -6.75 0.77 -4.00
N ILE A 291 -6.38 1.82 -4.73
CA ILE A 291 -7.25 2.47 -5.71
C ILE A 291 -7.57 1.54 -6.87
N SER A 292 -6.62 0.68 -7.27
CA SER A 292 -6.86 -0.33 -8.32
C SER A 292 -7.92 -1.34 -7.91
N PHE A 293 -7.90 -1.79 -6.66
CA PHE A 293 -8.96 -2.65 -6.12
C PHE A 293 -10.31 -1.94 -6.07
N LEU A 294 -10.31 -0.66 -5.65
CA LEU A 294 -11.52 0.15 -5.62
C LEU A 294 -12.12 0.32 -7.02
N ILE A 295 -11.31 0.68 -8.02
CA ILE A 295 -11.76 0.83 -9.41
C ILE A 295 -12.32 -0.49 -9.93
N ASN A 296 -11.63 -1.62 -9.74
CA ASN A 296 -12.13 -2.92 -10.14
C ASN A 296 -13.48 -3.26 -9.46
N LYS A 297 -13.66 -2.89 -8.20
CA LYS A 297 -14.94 -3.04 -7.49
C LYS A 297 -16.03 -2.17 -8.10
N LEU A 298 -15.73 -0.92 -8.40
CA LEU A 298 -16.66 0.02 -9.06
C LEU A 298 -17.08 -0.45 -10.45
N MET A 299 -16.16 -1.07 -11.20
CA MET A 299 -16.43 -1.70 -12.50
C MET A 299 -17.18 -3.03 -12.39
N LYS A 300 -17.58 -3.45 -11.18
CA LYS A 300 -18.21 -4.76 -10.92
C LYS A 300 -17.37 -5.97 -11.36
N ASN A 301 -16.06 -5.83 -11.34
CA ASN A 301 -15.10 -6.88 -11.70
C ASN A 301 -14.73 -7.75 -10.48
N ASP A 302 -15.71 -8.25 -9.74
CA ASP A 302 -15.48 -8.98 -8.49
C ASP A 302 -14.53 -10.17 -8.65
N ASP A 303 -14.62 -10.94 -9.74
CA ASP A 303 -13.72 -12.06 -10.05
C ASP A 303 -12.30 -11.62 -10.43
N SER A 304 -12.12 -10.36 -10.78
CA SER A 304 -10.86 -9.76 -11.24
C SER A 304 -10.35 -8.65 -10.34
N MET A 305 -10.92 -8.48 -9.14
CA MET A 305 -10.64 -7.35 -8.25
C MET A 305 -9.15 -7.19 -7.96
N ALA A 306 -8.41 -8.29 -7.84
CA ALA A 306 -6.97 -8.31 -7.63
C ALA A 306 -6.12 -8.10 -8.91
N LYS A 307 -6.71 -7.99 -10.10
CA LYS A 307 -5.95 -7.82 -11.36
C LYS A 307 -5.64 -6.35 -11.63
N ILE A 308 -4.71 -5.78 -10.86
CA ILE A 308 -4.40 -4.34 -10.91
C ILE A 308 -3.78 -3.88 -12.24
N LYS A 309 -3.01 -4.73 -12.95
CA LYS A 309 -2.42 -4.39 -14.26
C LYS A 309 -3.44 -4.22 -15.38
N ARG A 310 -4.60 -4.83 -15.27
CA ARG A 310 -5.67 -4.72 -16.27
C ARG A 310 -6.12 -3.26 -16.47
N LEU A 311 -5.99 -2.43 -15.46
CA LEU A 311 -6.36 -1.01 -15.53
C LEU A 311 -5.44 -0.18 -16.44
N VAL A 312 -4.26 -0.68 -16.74
CA VAL A 312 -3.22 0.07 -17.48
C VAL A 312 -2.88 -0.58 -18.82
N PHE A 313 -2.96 -1.90 -18.90
CA PHE A 313 -2.47 -2.66 -20.05
C PHE A 313 -3.55 -3.53 -20.72
N GLY A 314 -4.81 -3.47 -20.27
CA GLY A 314 -5.93 -4.22 -20.84
C GLY A 314 -6.03 -5.66 -20.37
#